data_3152ca503d233c981db4da4c48e4995b
#
_entry.id   3152ca503d233c981db4da4c48e4995b
#
_cell.length_a   1.000
_cell.length_b   1.000
_cell.length_c   1.000
_cell.angle_alpha   90.00
_cell.angle_beta   90.00
_cell.angle_gamma   90.00
#
_symmetry.space_group_name_H-M   'P 1'
#
loop_
_entity.id
_entity.type
_entity.pdbx_description
1 polymer ?
#
loop_
_entity_poly.entity_id
_entity_poly.type
_entity_poly.pdbx_seq_one_letter_code
_entity_poly.pdbx_strand_id
1 'polypeptide(L)'
;RRSTMAMVEGVLLGGYEFNKYKSEKKSSSLNEILISTQEYGGSSPDVQKMNYGVQQGTVMANAANFTRDGVNEIPEIYTPEKMASEAEILASNYDDVSVKIYDEDFLREQNMNAFLAVNRSSAHPPRLIHLIYKPQRCLKRVVFVGKGLTYDSGGLSLKPADYMLTMKSDKSGALAAMGIIKGAAELELPFEIHAVIGATENMIGGDSYKPDDVLLSRSGVSIEVRNTDAEGRLVLADCLSYAQDLEPGLLIDMATLTGACVVGLGEGVQEHGFLRIH
;
A
#
# COMPACT_ATOMS: atom_id res chain seq x y z
N ARG A 1 18.22 19.15 11.44
CA ARG A 1 17.84 17.88 10.81
C ARG A 1 16.34 17.77 10.59
N ARG A 2 15.50 17.75 11.64
CA ARG A 2 14.03 17.56 11.48
C ARG A 2 13.40 18.66 10.63
N SER A 3 13.74 19.92 10.85
CA SER A 3 13.22 21.04 10.07
C SER A 3 13.63 20.94 8.60
N THR A 4 14.89 20.61 8.33
CA THR A 4 15.40 20.42 6.96
C THR A 4 14.68 19.28 6.25
N MET A 5 14.49 18.13 6.93
CA MET A 5 13.74 16.99 6.43
C MET A 5 12.32 17.39 6.04
N ALA A 6 11.60 18.06 6.97
CA ALA A 6 10.21 18.49 6.74
C ALA A 6 10.08 19.53 5.60
N MET A 7 11.06 20.42 5.44
CA MET A 7 11.09 21.40 4.34
C MET A 7 11.23 20.69 2.99
N VAL A 8 12.21 19.79 2.88
CA VAL A 8 12.46 19.03 1.63
C VAL A 8 11.26 18.15 1.29
N GLU A 9 10.77 17.40 2.25
CA GLU A 9 9.58 16.55 2.10
C GLU A 9 8.38 17.38 1.66
N GLY A 10 8.08 18.49 2.33
CA GLY A 10 6.95 19.35 2.00
C GLY A 10 7.01 19.92 0.59
N VAL A 11 8.19 20.34 0.12
CA VAL A 11 8.37 20.88 -1.24
C VAL A 11 8.19 19.76 -2.29
N LEU A 12 8.79 18.59 -2.08
CA LEU A 12 8.71 17.48 -3.02
C LEU A 12 7.30 16.87 -3.08
N LEU A 13 6.60 16.79 -1.96
CA LEU A 13 5.21 16.33 -1.90
C LEU A 13 4.25 17.37 -2.48
N GLY A 14 4.48 18.66 -2.23
CA GLY A 14 3.66 19.75 -2.78
C GLY A 14 3.84 19.97 -4.26
N GLY A 15 5.01 19.63 -4.81
CA GLY A 15 5.31 19.70 -6.24
C GLY A 15 4.84 18.48 -7.04
N TYR A 16 4.22 17.50 -6.40
CA TYR A 16 3.75 16.29 -7.09
C TYR A 16 2.58 16.56 -8.02
N GLU A 17 2.69 16.10 -9.26
CA GLU A 17 1.65 16.15 -10.27
C GLU A 17 1.57 14.83 -11.03
N PHE A 18 0.35 14.28 -11.16
CA PHE A 18 0.08 13.13 -12.03
C PHE A 18 -0.41 13.62 -13.38
N ASN A 19 0.52 13.78 -14.32
CA ASN A 19 0.25 14.37 -15.65
C ASN A 19 0.25 13.35 -16.80
N LYS A 20 0.29 12.04 -16.49
CA LYS A 20 0.48 10.96 -17.46
C LYS A 20 -0.55 10.99 -18.61
N TYR A 21 -1.80 11.30 -18.30
CA TYR A 21 -2.93 11.25 -19.22
C TYR A 21 -3.45 12.62 -19.65
N LYS A 22 -2.81 13.71 -19.18
CA LYS A 22 -3.23 15.06 -19.57
C LYS A 22 -2.66 15.42 -20.94
N SER A 23 -3.49 15.98 -21.83
CA SER A 23 -3.05 16.52 -23.13
C SER A 23 -2.14 17.73 -22.95
N GLU A 24 -2.44 18.59 -21.97
CA GLU A 24 -1.59 19.71 -21.59
C GLU A 24 -0.94 19.40 -20.24
N LYS A 25 0.38 19.23 -20.27
CA LYS A 25 1.18 18.99 -19.06
C LYS A 25 1.61 20.33 -18.47
N LYS A 26 1.12 20.66 -17.28
CA LYS A 26 1.72 21.73 -16.48
C LYS A 26 3.02 21.17 -15.91
N SER A 27 4.14 21.77 -16.23
CA SER A 27 5.41 21.48 -15.55
C SER A 27 5.59 22.44 -14.39
N SER A 28 6.04 21.93 -13.24
CA SER A 28 6.53 22.80 -12.18
C SER A 28 7.71 23.61 -12.73
N SER A 29 7.72 24.91 -12.46
CA SER A 29 8.86 25.78 -12.77
C SER A 29 9.98 25.69 -11.71
N LEU A 30 9.78 24.88 -10.67
CA LEU A 30 10.75 24.69 -9.61
C LEU A 30 11.83 23.73 -10.06
N ASN A 31 13.04 24.24 -10.30
CA ASN A 31 14.20 23.45 -10.73
C ASN A 31 15.21 23.20 -9.60
N GLU A 32 15.22 24.07 -8.57
CA GLU A 32 16.22 24.00 -7.50
C GLU A 32 15.64 24.49 -6.18
N ILE A 33 16.07 23.86 -5.09
CA ILE A 33 15.77 24.27 -3.72
C ILE A 33 17.08 24.56 -3.02
N LEU A 34 17.30 25.82 -2.64
CA LEU A 34 18.45 26.25 -1.87
C LEU A 34 18.10 26.33 -0.38
N ILE A 35 18.79 25.53 0.44
CA ILE A 35 18.64 25.58 1.90
C ILE A 35 19.82 26.37 2.45
N SER A 36 19.53 27.59 2.98
CA SER A 36 20.55 28.45 3.55
C SER A 36 21.14 27.87 4.84
N THR A 37 22.47 27.91 4.94
CA THR A 37 23.23 27.60 6.15
C THR A 37 23.63 28.86 6.93
N GLN A 38 23.03 29.99 6.61
CA GLN A 38 23.35 31.27 7.26
C GLN A 38 22.99 31.24 8.75
N GLU A 39 23.85 31.81 9.57
CA GLU A 39 23.62 31.91 11.01
C GLU A 39 22.38 32.75 11.32
N TYR A 40 21.53 32.21 12.18
CA TYR A 40 20.40 32.93 12.75
C TYR A 40 20.46 32.82 14.27
N GLY A 41 20.51 33.96 14.97
CA GLY A 41 20.53 33.97 16.43
C GLY A 41 21.86 33.51 17.06
N GLY A 42 22.98 33.58 16.33
CA GLY A 42 24.34 33.36 16.88
C GLY A 42 24.80 31.92 17.00
N SER A 43 24.08 30.99 16.34
CA SER A 43 24.52 29.60 16.25
C SER A 43 24.70 29.14 14.79
N SER A 44 25.85 28.56 14.48
CA SER A 44 26.13 28.01 13.16
C SER A 44 25.33 26.70 12.96
N PRO A 45 24.62 26.54 11.83
CA PRO A 45 23.93 25.30 11.52
C PRO A 45 24.91 24.11 11.37
N ASP A 46 24.55 22.97 11.91
CA ASP A 46 25.28 21.73 11.68
C ASP A 46 24.97 21.19 10.27
N VAL A 47 25.87 21.46 9.33
CA VAL A 47 25.73 21.11 7.91
C VAL A 47 25.58 19.59 7.71
N GLN A 48 26.25 18.75 8.49
CA GLN A 48 26.13 17.30 8.39
C GLN A 48 24.71 16.84 8.76
N LYS A 49 24.15 17.37 9.85
CA LYS A 49 22.76 17.09 10.23
C LYS A 49 21.74 17.64 9.22
N MET A 50 22.06 18.76 8.57
CA MET A 50 21.22 19.30 7.50
C MET A 50 21.23 18.37 6.29
N ASN A 51 22.39 17.97 5.81
CA ASN A 51 22.53 17.03 4.68
C ASN A 51 21.80 15.70 4.92
N TYR A 52 21.92 15.15 6.12
CA TYR A 52 21.18 13.96 6.51
C TYR A 52 19.65 14.22 6.52
N GLY A 53 19.22 15.41 6.93
CA GLY A 53 17.81 15.82 6.83
C GLY A 53 17.33 15.93 5.39
N VAL A 54 18.16 16.46 4.47
CA VAL A 54 17.86 16.50 3.03
C VAL A 54 17.68 15.09 2.49
N GLN A 55 18.63 14.19 2.74
CA GLN A 55 18.54 12.80 2.30
C GLN A 55 17.25 12.11 2.79
N GLN A 56 16.97 12.19 4.10
CA GLN A 56 15.77 11.57 4.67
C GLN A 56 14.48 12.14 4.07
N GLY A 57 14.37 13.47 3.95
CA GLY A 57 13.18 14.12 3.37
C GLY A 57 13.00 13.75 1.90
N THR A 58 14.08 13.62 1.14
CA THR A 58 14.03 13.20 -0.26
C THR A 58 13.56 11.76 -0.40
N VAL A 59 14.10 10.85 0.39
CA VAL A 59 13.71 9.42 0.34
C VAL A 59 12.24 9.25 0.74
N MET A 60 11.81 9.90 1.83
CA MET A 60 10.41 9.81 2.29
C MET A 60 9.43 10.37 1.25
N ALA A 61 9.75 11.54 0.67
CA ALA A 61 8.91 12.15 -0.37
C ALA A 61 8.86 11.28 -1.64
N ASN A 62 9.99 10.71 -2.07
CA ASN A 62 10.05 9.84 -3.24
C ASN A 62 9.29 8.52 -3.02
N ALA A 63 9.34 7.94 -1.82
CA ALA A 63 8.55 6.76 -1.46
C ALA A 63 7.04 7.06 -1.47
N ALA A 64 6.64 8.23 -0.94
CA ALA A 64 5.24 8.67 -0.99
C ALA A 64 4.78 8.99 -2.42
N ASN A 65 5.63 9.61 -3.25
CA ASN A 65 5.29 9.91 -4.66
C ASN A 65 5.22 8.64 -5.50
N PHE A 66 6.09 7.64 -5.27
CA PHE A 66 5.96 6.31 -5.85
C PHE A 66 4.60 5.68 -5.52
N THR A 67 4.18 5.76 -4.27
CA THR A 67 2.84 5.31 -3.83
C THR A 67 1.74 6.06 -4.59
N ARG A 68 1.83 7.39 -4.68
CA ARG A 68 0.84 8.22 -5.38
C ARG A 68 0.73 7.90 -6.87
N ASP A 69 1.86 7.63 -7.53
CA ASP A 69 1.87 7.25 -8.95
C ASP A 69 1.07 5.97 -9.19
N GLY A 70 1.32 4.92 -8.42
CA GLY A 70 0.58 3.67 -8.51
C GLY A 70 -0.91 3.81 -8.14
N VAL A 71 -1.24 4.61 -7.11
CA VAL A 71 -2.63 4.87 -6.71
C VAL A 71 -3.39 5.63 -7.81
N ASN A 72 -2.74 6.61 -8.45
CA ASN A 72 -3.36 7.42 -9.50
C ASN A 72 -3.45 6.69 -10.85
N GLU A 73 -2.73 5.60 -11.04
CA GLU A 73 -2.79 4.85 -12.29
C GLU A 73 -4.19 4.29 -12.55
N ILE A 74 -4.60 4.30 -13.83
CA ILE A 74 -5.97 3.91 -14.23
C ILE A 74 -6.19 2.40 -14.06
N PRO A 75 -7.43 1.97 -13.74
CA PRO A 75 -7.75 0.56 -13.46
C PRO A 75 -7.44 -0.38 -14.63
N GLU A 76 -7.66 0.05 -15.87
CA GLU A 76 -7.39 -0.73 -17.08
C GLU A 76 -5.91 -1.19 -17.16
N ILE A 77 -4.99 -0.36 -16.64
CA ILE A 77 -3.55 -0.65 -16.66
C ILE A 77 -3.08 -1.26 -15.36
N TYR A 78 -3.60 -0.78 -14.23
CA TYR A 78 -3.12 -1.21 -12.91
C TYR A 78 -3.91 -2.41 -12.37
N THR A 79 -3.70 -3.55 -13.00
CA THR A 79 -4.28 -4.85 -12.62
C THR A 79 -3.47 -5.52 -11.49
N PRO A 80 -3.96 -6.61 -10.88
CA PRO A 80 -3.18 -7.39 -9.90
C PRO A 80 -1.83 -7.88 -10.46
N GLU A 81 -1.78 -8.29 -11.74
CA GLU A 81 -0.53 -8.70 -12.40
C GLU A 81 0.42 -7.52 -12.59
N LYS A 82 -0.11 -6.34 -12.92
CA LYS A 82 0.72 -5.13 -13.04
C LYS A 82 1.31 -4.75 -11.69
N MET A 83 0.55 -4.84 -10.60
CA MET A 83 1.06 -4.61 -9.25
C MET A 83 2.17 -5.61 -8.89
N ALA A 84 2.00 -6.88 -9.23
CA ALA A 84 3.03 -7.90 -9.05
C ALA A 84 4.30 -7.58 -9.83
N SER A 85 4.17 -7.22 -11.11
CA SER A 85 5.32 -6.83 -11.95
C SER A 85 6.06 -5.59 -11.40
N GLU A 86 5.34 -4.61 -10.86
CA GLU A 86 5.97 -3.45 -10.21
C GLU A 86 6.68 -3.81 -8.92
N ALA A 87 6.17 -4.77 -8.17
CA ALA A 87 6.85 -5.31 -7.00
C ALA A 87 8.15 -6.05 -7.37
N GLU A 88 8.17 -6.78 -8.49
CA GLU A 88 9.39 -7.41 -9.04
C GLU A 88 10.42 -6.35 -9.46
N ILE A 89 9.99 -5.31 -10.16
CA ILE A 89 10.86 -4.19 -10.56
C ILE A 89 11.41 -3.49 -9.31
N LEU A 90 10.57 -3.23 -8.31
CA LEU A 90 11.00 -2.64 -7.04
C LEU A 90 12.07 -3.50 -6.37
N ALA A 91 11.87 -4.81 -6.27
CA ALA A 91 12.81 -5.74 -5.67
C ALA A 91 14.14 -5.77 -6.43
N SER A 92 14.11 -5.70 -7.77
CA SER A 92 15.32 -5.75 -8.59
C SER A 92 16.24 -4.53 -8.45
N ASN A 93 15.75 -3.44 -7.85
CA ASN A 93 16.53 -2.21 -7.65
C ASN A 93 17.36 -2.21 -6.36
N TYR A 94 17.19 -3.21 -5.48
CA TYR A 94 17.87 -3.25 -4.17
C TYR A 94 18.31 -4.67 -3.85
N ASP A 95 19.60 -4.84 -3.50
CA ASP A 95 20.20 -6.17 -3.21
C ASP A 95 19.56 -6.85 -1.97
N ASP A 96 19.04 -6.07 -1.03
CA ASP A 96 18.43 -6.56 0.23
C ASP A 96 16.89 -6.64 0.14
N VAL A 97 16.33 -6.47 -1.04
CA VAL A 97 14.90 -6.65 -1.29
C VAL A 97 14.67 -7.87 -2.17
N SER A 98 13.77 -8.73 -1.74
CA SER A 98 13.29 -9.86 -2.52
C SER A 98 11.77 -9.87 -2.59
N VAL A 99 11.21 -10.58 -3.58
CA VAL A 99 9.77 -10.70 -3.76
C VAL A 99 9.38 -12.12 -4.07
N LYS A 100 8.23 -12.54 -3.56
CA LYS A 100 7.53 -13.77 -3.93
C LYS A 100 6.16 -13.39 -4.45
N ILE A 101 5.85 -13.82 -5.66
CA ILE A 101 4.54 -13.64 -6.28
C ILE A 101 3.84 -14.99 -6.30
N TYR A 102 2.69 -15.03 -5.68
CA TYR A 102 1.87 -16.23 -5.60
C TYR A 102 0.59 -16.03 -6.41
N ASP A 103 0.21 -17.06 -7.14
CA ASP A 103 -0.96 -17.11 -8.01
C ASP A 103 -2.19 -17.69 -7.32
N GLU A 104 -3.23 -17.91 -8.09
CA GLU A 104 -4.49 -18.48 -7.63
C GLU A 104 -4.34 -19.90 -7.09
N ASP A 105 -3.47 -20.73 -7.68
CA ASP A 105 -3.26 -22.11 -7.23
C ASP A 105 -2.67 -22.12 -5.83
N PHE A 106 -1.69 -21.28 -5.56
CA PHE A 106 -1.15 -21.11 -4.21
C PHE A 106 -2.23 -20.64 -3.21
N LEU A 107 -3.08 -19.67 -3.61
CA LEU A 107 -4.18 -19.21 -2.75
C LEU A 107 -5.14 -20.34 -2.40
N ARG A 108 -5.44 -21.23 -3.35
CA ARG A 108 -6.26 -22.43 -3.14
C ARG A 108 -5.59 -23.41 -2.18
N GLU A 109 -4.32 -23.71 -2.38
CA GLU A 109 -3.53 -24.58 -1.49
C GLU A 109 -3.47 -24.06 -0.06
N GLN A 110 -3.41 -22.74 0.11
CA GLN A 110 -3.41 -22.06 1.41
C GLN A 110 -4.81 -21.87 2.01
N ASN A 111 -5.87 -22.34 1.36
CA ASN A 111 -7.26 -22.15 1.77
C ASN A 111 -7.67 -20.67 1.96
N MET A 112 -7.10 -19.77 1.16
CA MET A 112 -7.42 -18.34 1.19
C MET A 112 -8.75 -18.06 0.45
N ASN A 113 -9.83 -18.74 0.90
CA ASN A 113 -11.08 -18.75 0.16
C ASN A 113 -11.87 -17.44 0.29
N ALA A 114 -11.67 -16.67 1.35
CA ALA A 114 -12.28 -15.36 1.48
C ALA A 114 -11.67 -14.38 0.47
N PHE A 115 -10.36 -14.43 0.25
CA PHE A 115 -9.68 -13.67 -0.80
C PHE A 115 -10.15 -14.13 -2.19
N LEU A 116 -10.14 -15.43 -2.47
CA LEU A 116 -10.56 -15.98 -3.75
C LEU A 116 -12.01 -15.65 -4.10
N ALA A 117 -12.91 -15.61 -3.12
CA ALA A 117 -14.29 -15.25 -3.33
C ALA A 117 -14.46 -13.84 -3.91
N VAL A 118 -13.67 -12.89 -3.44
CA VAL A 118 -13.68 -11.51 -3.94
C VAL A 118 -13.28 -11.45 -5.42
N ASN A 119 -12.30 -12.26 -5.84
CA ASN A 119 -11.78 -12.27 -7.20
C ASN A 119 -12.70 -12.94 -8.23
N ARG A 120 -13.64 -13.81 -7.83
CA ARG A 120 -14.35 -14.77 -8.68
C ARG A 120 -14.91 -14.24 -9.99
N SER A 121 -15.27 -12.97 -10.07
CA SER A 121 -15.81 -12.35 -11.28
C SER A 121 -14.88 -11.33 -11.94
N SER A 122 -13.63 -11.22 -11.48
CA SER A 122 -12.63 -10.42 -12.17
C SER A 122 -12.11 -11.16 -13.40
N ALA A 123 -11.84 -10.40 -14.48
CA ALA A 123 -11.12 -10.90 -15.64
C ALA A 123 -9.60 -11.05 -15.36
N HIS A 124 -9.12 -10.45 -14.26
CA HIS A 124 -7.72 -10.45 -13.85
C HIS A 124 -7.51 -11.41 -12.68
N PRO A 125 -6.58 -12.37 -12.80
CA PRO A 125 -6.32 -13.32 -11.73
C PRO A 125 -5.70 -12.65 -10.50
N PRO A 126 -6.01 -13.14 -9.29
CA PRO A 126 -5.51 -12.57 -8.05
C PRO A 126 -4.01 -12.82 -7.89
N ARG A 127 -3.34 -11.99 -7.09
CA ARG A 127 -1.95 -12.18 -6.70
C ARG A 127 -1.79 -11.93 -5.21
N LEU A 128 -1.12 -12.85 -4.51
CA LEU A 128 -0.55 -12.56 -3.21
C LEU A 128 0.92 -12.16 -3.43
N ILE A 129 1.23 -10.91 -3.12
CA ILE A 129 2.56 -10.35 -3.31
C ILE A 129 3.23 -10.25 -1.95
N HIS A 130 4.41 -10.86 -1.79
CA HIS A 130 5.15 -10.83 -0.56
C HIS A 130 6.54 -10.26 -0.81
N LEU A 131 6.72 -8.97 -0.55
CA LEU A 131 7.99 -8.26 -0.57
C LEU A 131 8.69 -8.40 0.77
N ILE A 132 10.01 -8.55 0.74
CA ILE A 132 10.86 -8.72 1.92
C ILE A 132 12.08 -7.82 1.77
N TYR A 133 12.21 -6.84 2.66
CA TYR A 133 13.45 -6.10 2.88
C TYR A 133 14.17 -6.72 4.08
N LYS A 134 15.40 -7.20 3.85
CA LYS A 134 16.21 -7.90 4.86
C LYS A 134 17.63 -7.36 4.90
N PRO A 135 17.92 -6.36 5.74
CA PRO A 135 19.26 -5.82 5.92
C PRO A 135 20.19 -6.83 6.61
N GLN A 136 21.50 -6.63 6.48
CA GLN A 136 22.51 -7.49 7.14
C GLN A 136 22.33 -7.53 8.67
N ARG A 137 21.91 -6.42 9.27
CA ARG A 137 21.64 -6.31 10.71
C ARG A 137 20.16 -6.04 10.95
N CYS A 138 19.46 -7.00 11.53
CA CYS A 138 18.04 -6.88 11.86
C CYS A 138 17.84 -6.75 13.36
N LEU A 139 17.05 -5.75 13.80
CA LEU A 139 16.65 -5.55 15.18
C LEU A 139 15.33 -6.29 15.48
N LYS A 140 14.38 -6.26 14.54
CA LYS A 140 13.04 -6.79 14.71
C LYS A 140 12.41 -7.01 13.33
N ARG A 141 11.50 -8.00 13.23
CA ARG A 141 10.63 -8.20 12.07
C ARG A 141 9.36 -7.39 12.21
N VAL A 142 9.05 -6.59 11.17
CA VAL A 142 7.82 -5.84 11.04
C VAL A 142 7.10 -6.31 9.78
N VAL A 143 5.81 -6.60 9.87
CA VAL A 143 5.01 -7.03 8.73
C VAL A 143 3.91 -6.01 8.49
N PHE A 144 3.84 -5.51 7.26
CA PHE A 144 2.76 -4.67 6.77
C PHE A 144 1.85 -5.49 5.87
N VAL A 145 0.54 -5.44 6.11
CA VAL A 145 -0.46 -6.06 5.25
C VAL A 145 -1.20 -4.96 4.51
N GLY A 146 -1.18 -4.99 3.18
CA GLY A 146 -1.78 -3.96 2.34
C GLY A 146 -3.02 -4.44 1.61
N LYS A 147 -4.15 -3.74 1.76
CA LYS A 147 -5.32 -3.91 0.90
C LYS A 147 -4.95 -3.49 -0.52
N GLY A 148 -5.07 -4.42 -1.48
CA GLY A 148 -4.66 -4.23 -2.87
C GLY A 148 -5.81 -4.38 -3.88
N LEU A 149 -7.00 -3.85 -3.57
CA LEU A 149 -8.10 -3.81 -4.54
C LEU A 149 -7.74 -2.85 -5.67
N THR A 150 -7.37 -3.40 -6.84
CA THR A 150 -6.99 -2.57 -7.99
C THR A 150 -8.19 -1.83 -8.56
N TYR A 151 -9.39 -2.38 -8.39
CA TYR A 151 -10.66 -1.70 -8.55
C TYR A 151 -11.75 -2.34 -7.69
N ASP A 152 -12.65 -1.51 -7.14
CA ASP A 152 -13.78 -1.96 -6.34
C ASP A 152 -15.10 -1.40 -6.89
N SER A 153 -15.91 -2.28 -7.48
CA SER A 153 -17.27 -1.96 -7.94
C SER A 153 -18.33 -2.10 -6.84
N GLY A 154 -17.98 -2.71 -5.71
CA GLY A 154 -18.90 -3.16 -4.67
C GLY A 154 -19.42 -4.59 -4.91
N GLY A 155 -19.12 -5.20 -6.06
CA GLY A 155 -19.69 -6.50 -6.43
C GLY A 155 -21.22 -6.43 -6.62
N LEU A 156 -21.96 -7.46 -6.20
CA LEU A 156 -23.42 -7.45 -6.30
C LEU A 156 -24.09 -6.39 -5.41
N SER A 157 -23.44 -5.97 -4.33
CA SER A 157 -23.81 -4.76 -3.56
C SER A 157 -23.24 -3.52 -4.25
N LEU A 158 -23.61 -3.31 -5.51
CA LEU A 158 -23.05 -2.34 -6.44
C LEU A 158 -23.03 -0.93 -5.86
N LYS A 159 -21.88 -0.29 -5.92
CA LYS A 159 -21.73 1.11 -5.52
C LYS A 159 -22.57 2.03 -6.42
N PRO A 160 -23.27 3.05 -5.85
CA PRO A 160 -23.78 4.16 -6.64
C PRO A 160 -22.66 4.81 -7.47
N ALA A 161 -23.00 5.35 -8.65
CA ALA A 161 -22.04 5.88 -9.61
C ALA A 161 -21.05 6.88 -8.99
N ASP A 162 -21.55 7.80 -8.16
CA ASP A 162 -20.73 8.83 -7.50
C ASP A 162 -19.74 8.25 -6.47
N TYR A 163 -20.08 7.11 -5.86
CA TYR A 163 -19.21 6.40 -4.90
C TYR A 163 -18.26 5.41 -5.58
N MET A 164 -18.51 5.08 -6.85
CA MET A 164 -17.63 4.22 -7.65
C MET A 164 -16.49 5.02 -8.27
N LEU A 165 -16.68 6.31 -8.49
CA LEU A 165 -15.59 7.20 -8.91
C LEU A 165 -14.46 7.15 -7.88
N THR A 166 -13.23 7.17 -8.39
CA THR A 166 -11.98 7.10 -7.59
C THR A 166 -11.67 5.73 -6.95
N MET A 167 -12.49 4.70 -7.16
CA MET A 167 -12.24 3.35 -6.61
C MET A 167 -10.97 2.69 -7.16
N LYS A 168 -10.29 3.29 -8.12
CA LYS A 168 -8.88 2.99 -8.44
C LYS A 168 -7.94 3.19 -7.25
N SER A 169 -8.34 4.02 -6.27
CA SER A 169 -7.55 4.29 -5.06
C SER A 169 -7.66 3.19 -4.01
N ASP A 170 -8.51 2.20 -4.21
CA ASP A 170 -8.76 1.13 -3.22
C ASP A 170 -7.58 0.14 -3.06
N LYS A 171 -6.51 0.37 -3.80
CA LYS A 171 -5.19 -0.25 -3.69
C LYS A 171 -4.17 0.56 -2.88
N SER A 172 -4.59 1.66 -2.25
CA SER A 172 -3.66 2.57 -1.55
C SER A 172 -2.88 1.90 -0.44
N GLY A 173 -3.49 0.96 0.31
CA GLY A 173 -2.81 0.20 1.36
C GLY A 173 -1.66 -0.65 0.82
N ALA A 174 -1.86 -1.30 -0.31
CA ALA A 174 -0.83 -2.07 -1.01
C ALA A 174 0.33 -1.19 -1.47
N LEU A 175 0.02 -0.07 -2.13
CA LEU A 175 1.04 0.86 -2.64
C LEU A 175 1.82 1.51 -1.49
N ALA A 176 1.17 1.81 -0.36
CA ALA A 176 1.83 2.31 0.83
C ALA A 176 2.81 1.27 1.39
N ALA A 177 2.43 -0.02 1.43
CA ALA A 177 3.33 -1.09 1.85
C ALA A 177 4.56 -1.22 0.92
N MET A 178 4.37 -1.11 -0.40
CA MET A 178 5.48 -1.07 -1.37
C MET A 178 6.37 0.17 -1.16
N GLY A 179 5.78 1.34 -0.93
CA GLY A 179 6.51 2.58 -0.63
C GLY A 179 7.33 2.47 0.66
N ILE A 180 6.83 1.77 1.68
CA ILE A 180 7.57 1.49 2.92
C ILE A 180 8.80 0.62 2.63
N ILE A 181 8.67 -0.44 1.83
CA ILE A 181 9.81 -1.28 1.42
C ILE A 181 10.87 -0.43 0.71
N LYS A 182 10.45 0.40 -0.27
CA LYS A 182 11.34 1.32 -0.98
C LYS A 182 12.08 2.26 -0.03
N GLY A 183 11.35 2.96 0.82
CA GLY A 183 11.93 3.92 1.77
C GLY A 183 12.84 3.25 2.79
N ALA A 184 12.50 2.04 3.25
CA ALA A 184 13.31 1.29 4.19
C ALA A 184 14.65 0.86 3.58
N ALA A 185 14.65 0.39 2.33
CA ALA A 185 15.87 0.02 1.60
C ALA A 185 16.77 1.24 1.37
N GLU A 186 16.22 2.37 0.90
CA GLU A 186 16.99 3.59 0.65
C GLU A 186 17.55 4.26 1.92
N LEU A 187 16.87 4.07 3.06
CA LEU A 187 17.31 4.58 4.37
C LEU A 187 18.16 3.56 5.15
N GLU A 188 18.35 2.37 4.61
CA GLU A 188 19.11 1.27 5.25
C GLU A 188 18.61 1.02 6.69
N LEU A 189 17.26 0.92 6.85
CA LEU A 189 16.68 0.76 8.18
C LEU A 189 17.06 -0.59 8.80
N PRO A 190 17.39 -0.64 10.11
CA PRO A 190 17.85 -1.87 10.76
C PRO A 190 16.67 -2.78 11.18
N PHE A 191 15.68 -2.97 10.31
CA PHE A 191 14.51 -3.81 10.54
C PHE A 191 14.33 -4.77 9.36
N GLU A 192 13.96 -6.00 9.63
CA GLU A 192 13.43 -6.90 8.60
C GLU A 192 11.97 -6.50 8.37
N ILE A 193 11.65 -6.07 7.14
CA ILE A 193 10.32 -5.56 6.81
C ILE A 193 9.71 -6.42 5.73
N HIS A 194 8.52 -6.93 6.00
CA HIS A 194 7.71 -7.67 5.04
C HIS A 194 6.49 -6.83 4.65
N ALA A 195 6.15 -6.85 3.36
CA ALA A 195 4.89 -6.33 2.85
C ALA A 195 4.11 -7.49 2.21
N VAL A 196 2.97 -7.83 2.80
CA VAL A 196 2.04 -8.86 2.32
C VAL A 196 0.85 -8.16 1.71
N ILE A 197 0.62 -8.36 0.41
CA ILE A 197 -0.38 -7.61 -0.35
C ILE A 197 -1.34 -8.58 -1.02
N GLY A 198 -2.63 -8.45 -0.74
CA GLY A 198 -3.68 -9.15 -1.46
C GLY A 198 -4.16 -8.30 -2.64
N ALA A 199 -3.64 -8.58 -3.85
CA ALA A 199 -3.99 -7.86 -5.06
C ALA A 199 -5.12 -8.56 -5.82
N THR A 200 -6.25 -7.87 -6.00
CA THR A 200 -7.45 -8.39 -6.66
C THR A 200 -8.37 -7.27 -7.14
N GLU A 201 -9.44 -7.61 -7.82
CA GLU A 201 -10.56 -6.72 -8.14
C GLU A 201 -11.88 -7.27 -7.57
N ASN A 202 -12.77 -6.39 -7.17
CA ASN A 202 -14.15 -6.73 -6.81
C ASN A 202 -15.08 -6.34 -7.96
N MET A 203 -15.50 -7.32 -8.76
CA MET A 203 -16.26 -7.10 -10.00
C MET A 203 -17.58 -7.86 -10.00
N ILE A 204 -18.45 -7.52 -10.95
CA ILE A 204 -19.74 -8.18 -11.19
C ILE A 204 -19.61 -9.13 -12.36
N GLY A 205 -20.12 -10.33 -12.20
CA GLY A 205 -20.16 -11.34 -13.26
C GLY A 205 -21.01 -12.53 -12.85
N GLY A 206 -21.04 -13.54 -13.71
CA GLY A 206 -21.85 -14.74 -13.49
C GLY A 206 -21.42 -15.57 -12.29
N ASP A 207 -20.16 -15.45 -11.87
CA ASP A 207 -19.56 -16.19 -10.76
C ASP A 207 -19.33 -15.34 -9.50
N SER A 208 -19.89 -14.12 -9.43
CA SER A 208 -19.77 -13.25 -8.25
C SER A 208 -20.23 -13.95 -6.97
N TYR A 209 -19.47 -13.74 -5.88
CA TYR A 209 -19.96 -14.11 -4.56
C TYR A 209 -21.13 -13.22 -4.14
N LYS A 210 -21.96 -13.69 -3.23
CA LYS A 210 -23.30 -13.15 -2.97
C LYS A 210 -23.49 -12.87 -1.49
N PRO A 211 -24.33 -11.90 -1.13
CA PRO A 211 -24.93 -11.88 0.20
C PRO A 211 -25.54 -13.24 0.53
N ASP A 212 -25.43 -13.66 1.79
CA ASP A 212 -25.81 -14.97 2.33
C ASP A 212 -24.87 -16.14 1.97
N ASP A 213 -23.83 -15.93 1.14
CA ASP A 213 -22.75 -16.89 1.03
C ASP A 213 -22.01 -17.02 2.38
N VAL A 214 -21.53 -18.23 2.67
CA VAL A 214 -20.65 -18.50 3.82
C VAL A 214 -19.27 -18.91 3.28
N LEU A 215 -18.27 -18.09 3.60
CA LEU A 215 -16.88 -18.31 3.18
C LEU A 215 -16.07 -18.92 4.34
N LEU A 216 -15.22 -19.88 4.03
CA LEU A 216 -14.26 -20.41 5.00
C LEU A 216 -12.92 -19.72 4.81
N SER A 217 -12.50 -18.89 5.76
CA SER A 217 -11.20 -18.21 5.69
C SER A 217 -10.03 -19.16 5.91
N ARG A 218 -8.81 -18.69 5.59
CA ARG A 218 -7.56 -19.42 5.81
C ARG A 218 -7.39 -19.86 7.27
N SER A 219 -7.83 -19.07 8.23
CA SER A 219 -7.78 -19.40 9.65
C SER A 219 -8.81 -20.44 10.09
N GLY A 220 -9.66 -20.94 9.19
CA GLY A 220 -10.72 -21.89 9.48
C GLY A 220 -12.01 -21.26 10.05
N VAL A 221 -12.06 -19.95 10.14
CA VAL A 221 -13.27 -19.23 10.58
C VAL A 221 -14.23 -19.05 9.42
N SER A 222 -15.51 -19.41 9.61
CA SER A 222 -16.56 -19.16 8.64
C SER A 222 -17.07 -17.72 8.73
N ILE A 223 -17.24 -17.09 7.57
CA ILE A 223 -17.65 -15.68 7.43
C ILE A 223 -18.93 -15.64 6.59
N GLU A 224 -20.03 -15.17 7.16
CA GLU A 224 -21.26 -14.89 6.42
C GLU A 224 -21.10 -13.57 5.67
N VAL A 225 -21.33 -13.57 4.36
CA VAL A 225 -21.31 -12.38 3.53
C VAL A 225 -22.64 -11.64 3.67
N ARG A 226 -22.61 -10.46 4.24
CA ARG A 226 -23.81 -9.60 4.37
C ARG A 226 -23.82 -8.48 3.32
N ASN A 227 -22.65 -8.11 2.82
CA ASN A 227 -22.48 -7.04 1.86
C ASN A 227 -21.21 -7.32 1.05
N THR A 228 -21.31 -7.41 -0.27
CA THR A 228 -20.16 -7.65 -1.13
C THR A 228 -19.28 -6.41 -1.34
N ASP A 229 -19.71 -5.22 -0.91
CA ASP A 229 -18.92 -3.98 -0.81
C ASP A 229 -18.10 -3.91 0.51
N ALA A 230 -18.03 -5.02 1.22
CA ALA A 230 -17.15 -5.22 2.37
C ALA A 230 -16.04 -6.25 2.06
N GLU A 231 -15.56 -6.25 0.83
CA GLU A 231 -14.59 -7.17 0.23
C GLU A 231 -13.19 -7.04 0.84
N GLY A 232 -12.77 -5.81 1.15
CA GLY A 232 -11.43 -5.52 1.66
C GLY A 232 -11.11 -6.30 2.94
N ARG A 233 -12.05 -6.39 3.87
CA ARG A 233 -11.87 -7.17 5.10
C ARG A 233 -11.79 -8.68 4.86
N LEU A 234 -12.37 -9.19 3.77
CA LEU A 234 -12.28 -10.59 3.38
C LEU A 234 -10.88 -10.92 2.86
N VAL A 235 -10.33 -10.08 1.98
CA VAL A 235 -8.96 -10.19 1.49
C VAL A 235 -7.96 -10.05 2.65
N LEU A 236 -8.15 -9.06 3.52
CA LEU A 236 -7.29 -8.82 4.68
C LEU A 236 -7.32 -9.97 5.67
N ALA A 237 -8.47 -10.63 5.90
CA ALA A 237 -8.58 -11.74 6.82
C ALA A 237 -7.60 -12.88 6.45
N ASP A 238 -7.54 -13.25 5.17
CA ASP A 238 -6.64 -14.30 4.69
C ASP A 238 -5.18 -13.82 4.65
N CYS A 239 -4.93 -12.57 4.22
CA CYS A 239 -3.58 -12.00 4.21
C CYS A 239 -3.00 -11.83 5.63
N LEU A 240 -3.80 -11.41 6.61
CA LEU A 240 -3.39 -11.30 8.01
C LEU A 240 -3.09 -12.68 8.61
N SER A 241 -3.91 -13.70 8.28
CA SER A 241 -3.63 -15.09 8.68
C SER A 241 -2.31 -15.61 8.12
N TYR A 242 -2.01 -15.32 6.83
CA TYR A 242 -0.72 -15.64 6.23
C TYR A 242 0.43 -14.87 6.87
N ALA A 243 0.24 -13.58 7.17
CA ALA A 243 1.25 -12.74 7.78
C ALA A 243 1.64 -13.17 9.20
N GLN A 244 0.73 -13.81 9.95
CA GLN A 244 1.02 -14.36 11.28
C GLN A 244 2.03 -15.51 11.25
N ASP A 245 2.03 -16.32 10.19
CA ASP A 245 3.01 -17.42 10.03
C ASP A 245 4.45 -16.90 9.84
N LEU A 246 4.61 -15.61 9.54
CA LEU A 246 5.92 -14.96 9.45
C LEU A 246 6.49 -14.59 10.83
N GLU A 247 5.78 -14.89 11.92
CA GLU A 247 6.17 -14.58 13.30
C GLU A 247 6.55 -13.10 13.50
N PRO A 248 5.64 -12.16 13.20
CA PRO A 248 5.94 -10.74 13.26
C PRO A 248 6.17 -10.27 14.69
N GLY A 249 7.20 -9.48 14.92
CA GLY A 249 7.36 -8.72 16.16
C GLY A 249 6.43 -7.49 16.23
N LEU A 250 5.93 -7.04 15.07
CA LEU A 250 4.89 -6.03 14.89
C LEU A 250 4.15 -6.31 13.58
N LEU A 251 2.83 -6.34 13.61
CA LEU A 251 1.95 -6.51 12.47
C LEU A 251 1.06 -5.29 12.34
N ILE A 252 1.03 -4.70 11.15
CA ILE A 252 0.24 -3.49 10.82
C ILE A 252 -0.49 -3.74 9.51
N ASP A 253 -1.80 -3.50 9.46
CA ASP A 253 -2.52 -3.46 8.21
C ASP A 253 -2.83 -2.02 7.75
N MET A 254 -2.95 -1.85 6.45
CA MET A 254 -3.24 -0.57 5.81
C MET A 254 -4.30 -0.79 4.74
N ALA A 255 -5.41 -0.06 4.86
CA ALA A 255 -6.54 -0.24 3.96
C ALA A 255 -7.40 1.02 3.84
N THR A 256 -7.89 1.29 2.64
CA THR A 256 -9.04 2.15 2.37
C THR A 256 -10.31 1.35 2.66
N LEU A 257 -10.61 1.11 3.95
CA LEU A 257 -11.50 0.03 4.36
C LEU A 257 -12.98 0.44 4.42
N THR A 258 -13.26 1.66 4.90
CA THR A 258 -14.64 2.11 5.11
C THR A 258 -14.75 3.63 5.11
N GLY A 259 -15.77 4.15 4.43
CA GLY A 259 -16.13 5.57 4.48
C GLY A 259 -16.58 6.04 5.87
N ALA A 260 -16.93 5.12 6.78
CA ALA A 260 -17.27 5.46 8.16
C ALA A 260 -16.10 6.17 8.89
N CYS A 261 -14.85 5.89 8.54
CA CYS A 261 -13.69 6.59 9.05
C CYS A 261 -13.75 8.11 8.75
N VAL A 262 -14.09 8.48 7.50
CA VAL A 262 -14.25 9.89 7.10
C VAL A 262 -15.42 10.54 7.83
N VAL A 263 -16.53 9.83 7.97
CA VAL A 263 -17.73 10.34 8.68
C VAL A 263 -17.45 10.54 10.18
N GLY A 264 -16.72 9.61 10.79
CA GLY A 264 -16.43 9.64 12.23
C GLY A 264 -15.29 10.59 12.63
N LEU A 265 -14.27 10.73 11.80
CA LEU A 265 -13.02 11.41 12.14
C LEU A 265 -12.75 12.66 11.30
N GLY A 266 -13.44 12.85 10.17
CA GLY A 266 -13.23 13.92 9.21
C GLY A 266 -12.21 13.57 8.12
N GLU A 267 -12.18 14.41 7.07
CA GLU A 267 -11.22 14.26 5.97
C GLU A 267 -9.78 14.52 6.46
N GLY A 268 -8.86 13.69 6.03
CA GLY A 268 -7.42 13.82 6.36
C GLY A 268 -7.01 13.18 7.69
N VAL A 269 -7.92 12.52 8.40
CA VAL A 269 -7.62 11.74 9.59
C VAL A 269 -7.58 10.25 9.23
N GLN A 270 -6.56 9.55 9.74
CA GLN A 270 -6.45 8.09 9.63
C GLN A 270 -6.86 7.46 10.97
N GLU A 271 -7.68 6.41 10.89
CA GLU A 271 -7.95 5.58 12.06
C GLU A 271 -6.77 4.62 12.28
N HIS A 272 -6.17 4.67 13.48
CA HIS A 272 -5.11 3.76 13.86
C HIS A 272 -5.65 2.73 14.87
N GLY A 273 -5.88 1.51 14.39
CA GLY A 273 -6.12 0.35 15.24
C GLY A 273 -4.80 -0.37 15.52
N PHE A 274 -4.44 -0.56 16.78
CA PHE A 274 -3.28 -1.37 17.16
C PHE A 274 -3.76 -2.73 17.66
N LEU A 275 -3.44 -3.80 16.97
CA LEU A 275 -3.55 -5.16 17.47
C LEU A 275 -2.19 -5.57 18.05
N ARG A 276 -2.12 -5.75 19.36
CA ARG A 276 -0.94 -6.30 20.02
C ARG A 276 -1.10 -7.82 20.05
N ILE A 277 -0.32 -8.52 19.24
CA ILE A 277 -0.22 -9.98 19.31
C ILE A 277 0.75 -10.30 20.45
N HIS A 278 0.28 -11.05 21.45
CA HIS A 278 1.08 -11.56 22.57
C HIS A 278 1.59 -12.95 22.28
#